data_7517d477615a7288b55e18280c8cbc44
#
_entry.id   7517d477615a7288b55e18280c8cbc44
#
_cell.length_a   1.000
_cell.length_b   1.000
_cell.length_c   1.000
_cell.angle_alpha   90.00
_cell.angle_beta   90.00
_cell.angle_gamma   90.00
#
_symmetry.space_group_name_H-M   'P 1'
#
loop_
_entity.id
_entity.type
_entity.pdbx_description
1 polymer ?
#
loop_
_entity_poly.entity_id
_entity_poly.type
_entity_poly.pdbx_seq_one_letter_code
_entity_poly.pdbx_strand_id
1 'polypeptide(L)'
;NNGNTTVDGQGSTGTEIAGNNVVVNQDGTLDVSGGGHGIDITGDSATVDNKGGMTVTDPDSIGILIDGDKAIVNNDGDNAISNGGTGTQINGDEATVNNNGNTTVDGQGSTGTEIAGNNAVVNQDGTLDVSGGGHGIDITGDSATVDNKGGMTVTDPDSIGILIDGDKAIVNNDGDNAISNGGTGTQVNGD
;
A
#
# COMPACT_ATOMS: atom_id res chain seq x y z
N ASN A 1 2.33 -18.37 -7.14
CA ASN A 1 3.28 -18.76 -6.07
C ASN A 1 2.51 -19.33 -4.88
N ASN A 2 2.55 -20.66 -4.70
CA ASN A 2 1.88 -21.31 -3.57
C ASN A 2 2.76 -21.39 -2.31
N GLY A 3 4.04 -21.08 -2.42
CA GLY A 3 5.00 -21.06 -1.33
C GLY A 3 5.34 -19.66 -0.88
N ASN A 4 6.03 -19.56 0.24
CA ASN A 4 6.53 -18.29 0.74
C ASN A 4 7.63 -17.75 -0.18
N THR A 5 7.62 -16.44 -0.38
CA THR A 5 8.65 -15.72 -1.15
C THR A 5 9.42 -14.82 -0.20
N THR A 6 10.74 -14.98 -0.14
CA THR A 6 11.63 -14.10 0.62
C THR A 6 12.57 -13.41 -0.36
N VAL A 7 12.60 -12.10 -0.31
CA VAL A 7 13.49 -11.25 -1.13
C VAL A 7 14.34 -10.42 -0.19
N ASP A 8 15.65 -10.58 -0.27
CA ASP A 8 16.60 -9.85 0.56
C ASP A 8 17.74 -9.29 -0.29
N GLY A 9 18.00 -8.02 -0.12
CA GLY A 9 19.10 -7.31 -0.77
C GLY A 9 18.71 -6.44 -1.95
N GLN A 10 19.48 -5.38 -2.10
CA GLN A 10 19.26 -4.34 -3.10
C GLN A 10 19.25 -4.90 -4.53
N GLY A 11 18.22 -4.55 -5.29
CA GLY A 11 18.03 -4.99 -6.67
C GLY A 11 17.62 -6.46 -6.82
N SER A 12 17.29 -7.15 -5.72
CA SER A 12 16.69 -8.49 -5.78
C SER A 12 15.19 -8.37 -6.09
N THR A 13 14.68 -9.22 -6.97
CA THR A 13 13.25 -9.27 -7.30
C THR A 13 12.74 -10.70 -7.20
N GLY A 14 11.65 -10.90 -6.47
CA GLY A 14 11.03 -12.23 -6.32
C GLY A 14 10.28 -12.66 -7.57
N THR A 15 9.42 -11.80 -8.10
CA THR A 15 8.66 -12.02 -9.34
C THR A 15 8.73 -10.77 -10.20
N GLU A 16 9.30 -10.86 -11.39
CA GLU A 16 9.41 -9.75 -12.35
C GLU A 16 8.65 -10.09 -13.62
N ILE A 17 7.73 -9.23 -14.05
CA ILE A 17 6.90 -9.45 -15.24
C ILE A 17 6.80 -8.17 -16.06
N ALA A 18 7.10 -8.27 -17.36
CA ALA A 18 6.87 -7.21 -18.32
C ALA A 18 5.74 -7.63 -19.29
N GLY A 19 4.57 -7.00 -19.18
CA GLY A 19 3.44 -7.32 -20.06
C GLY A 19 2.12 -6.82 -19.51
N ASN A 20 1.16 -6.62 -20.41
CA ASN A 20 -0.19 -6.18 -20.07
C ASN A 20 -1.12 -7.35 -19.72
N ASN A 21 -2.18 -7.08 -18.95
CA ASN A 21 -3.19 -8.05 -18.54
C ASN A 21 -2.61 -9.25 -17.76
N VAL A 22 -1.61 -8.98 -16.95
CA VAL A 22 -0.93 -9.97 -16.12
C VAL A 22 -1.78 -10.31 -14.90
N VAL A 23 -1.78 -11.58 -14.48
CA VAL A 23 -2.37 -12.01 -13.21
C VAL A 23 -1.31 -12.73 -12.38
N VAL A 24 -1.08 -12.26 -11.15
CA VAL A 24 -0.18 -12.88 -10.19
C VAL A 24 -0.99 -13.33 -8.97
N ASN A 25 -0.89 -14.60 -8.61
CA ASN A 25 -1.46 -15.15 -7.38
C ASN A 25 -0.31 -15.48 -6.42
N GLN A 26 -0.27 -14.82 -5.28
CA GLN A 26 0.68 -15.06 -4.18
C GLN A 26 -0.10 -15.65 -3.00
N ASP A 27 -0.10 -16.97 -2.87
CA ASP A 27 -0.83 -17.67 -1.79
C ASP A 27 -0.01 -17.77 -0.49
N GLY A 28 1.31 -17.83 -0.59
CA GLY A 28 2.22 -17.83 0.58
C GLY A 28 2.64 -16.43 0.99
N THR A 29 3.36 -16.30 2.10
CA THR A 29 3.85 -15.01 2.58
C THR A 29 4.85 -14.37 1.61
N LEU A 30 4.89 -13.04 1.61
CA LEU A 30 5.81 -12.23 0.85
C LEU A 30 6.66 -11.40 1.83
N ASP A 31 7.92 -11.79 2.03
CA ASP A 31 8.84 -11.12 2.94
C ASP A 31 9.93 -10.40 2.15
N VAL A 32 9.99 -9.07 2.25
CA VAL A 32 10.88 -8.21 1.45
C VAL A 32 11.74 -7.32 2.35
N SER A 33 13.04 -7.31 2.11
CA SER A 33 14.00 -6.54 2.89
C SER A 33 15.23 -6.11 2.07
N GLY A 34 16.03 -5.22 2.64
CA GLY A 34 17.32 -4.83 2.08
C GLY A 34 17.27 -4.09 0.74
N GLY A 35 16.16 -3.43 0.41
CA GLY A 35 15.98 -2.70 -0.86
C GLY A 35 15.61 -3.61 -2.05
N GLY A 36 14.92 -4.71 -1.80
CA GLY A 36 14.40 -5.61 -2.84
C GLY A 36 12.94 -5.34 -3.20
N HIS A 37 12.47 -5.92 -4.32
CA HIS A 37 11.07 -5.92 -4.75
C HIS A 37 10.49 -7.34 -4.68
N GLY A 38 9.35 -7.50 -4.01
CA GLY A 38 8.68 -8.80 -3.93
C GLY A 38 8.06 -9.20 -5.26
N ILE A 39 7.14 -8.38 -5.76
CA ILE A 39 6.50 -8.51 -7.08
C ILE A 39 6.72 -7.19 -7.81
N ASP A 40 7.25 -7.24 -9.02
CA ASP A 40 7.55 -6.09 -9.87
C ASP A 40 6.91 -6.31 -11.26
N ILE A 41 5.94 -5.48 -11.61
CA ILE A 41 5.19 -5.61 -12.87
C ILE A 41 5.27 -4.30 -13.66
N THR A 42 5.71 -4.40 -14.91
CA THR A 42 5.63 -3.29 -15.87
C THR A 42 4.60 -3.62 -16.94
N GLY A 43 3.48 -2.88 -16.96
CA GLY A 43 2.42 -3.03 -17.95
C GLY A 43 1.02 -2.79 -17.39
N ASP A 44 0.09 -2.49 -18.29
CA ASP A 44 -1.27 -2.10 -17.93
C ASP A 44 -2.17 -3.28 -17.56
N SER A 45 -3.19 -2.99 -16.74
CA SER A 45 -4.23 -3.95 -16.37
C SER A 45 -3.69 -5.18 -15.64
N ALA A 46 -2.65 -4.98 -14.83
CA ALA A 46 -2.14 -6.04 -13.96
C ALA A 46 -3.11 -6.31 -12.80
N THR A 47 -3.21 -7.57 -12.41
CA THR A 47 -3.94 -7.99 -11.20
C THR A 47 -3.01 -8.80 -10.31
N VAL A 48 -2.90 -8.41 -9.04
CA VAL A 48 -2.16 -9.15 -8.03
C VAL A 48 -3.12 -9.56 -6.92
N ASP A 49 -3.23 -10.86 -6.69
CA ASP A 49 -3.98 -11.44 -5.57
C ASP A 49 -2.97 -11.95 -4.52
N ASN A 50 -2.74 -11.18 -3.47
CA ASN A 50 -1.87 -11.53 -2.36
C ASN A 50 -2.70 -12.04 -1.18
N LYS A 51 -2.79 -13.36 -1.03
CA LYS A 51 -3.57 -14.01 0.01
C LYS A 51 -2.77 -14.29 1.28
N GLY A 52 -1.47 -14.51 1.13
CA GLY A 52 -0.56 -14.63 2.26
C GLY A 52 -0.23 -13.27 2.83
N GLY A 53 0.18 -13.14 4.07
CA GLY A 53 0.60 -11.87 4.64
C GLY A 53 1.84 -11.31 3.94
N MET A 54 2.05 -9.99 4.06
CA MET A 54 3.22 -9.30 3.51
C MET A 54 4.00 -8.62 4.62
N THR A 55 5.32 -8.83 4.64
CA THR A 55 6.24 -8.10 5.53
C THR A 55 7.25 -7.35 4.68
N VAL A 56 7.29 -6.02 4.83
CA VAL A 56 8.25 -5.19 4.08
C VAL A 56 9.04 -4.36 5.07
N THR A 57 10.35 -4.50 5.05
CA THR A 57 11.25 -3.77 5.92
C THR A 57 12.41 -3.15 5.15
N ASP A 58 12.94 -2.09 5.69
CA ASP A 58 14.09 -1.33 5.18
C ASP A 58 13.78 -0.39 4.00
N PRO A 59 14.51 0.70 3.90
CA PRO A 59 14.35 1.67 2.82
C PRO A 59 14.52 1.04 1.43
N ASP A 60 13.79 1.54 0.47
CA ASP A 60 13.75 1.06 -0.92
C ASP A 60 13.20 -0.37 -1.10
N SER A 61 12.74 -1.03 -0.01
CA SER A 61 12.05 -2.31 -0.11
C SER A 61 10.58 -2.09 -0.50
N ILE A 62 10.12 -2.79 -1.54
CA ILE A 62 8.73 -2.69 -2.02
C ILE A 62 8.12 -4.10 -2.09
N GLY A 63 6.99 -4.29 -1.44
CA GLY A 63 6.29 -5.57 -1.49
C GLY A 63 5.73 -5.85 -2.88
N ILE A 64 4.89 -4.95 -3.39
CA ILE A 64 4.28 -5.02 -4.72
C ILE A 64 4.50 -3.69 -5.43
N LEU A 65 5.22 -3.69 -6.56
CA LEU A 65 5.43 -2.56 -7.45
C LEU A 65 4.72 -2.81 -8.77
N ILE A 66 3.90 -1.85 -9.21
CA ILE A 66 3.26 -1.91 -10.53
C ILE A 66 3.44 -0.58 -11.25
N ASP A 67 4.09 -0.62 -12.41
CA ASP A 67 4.21 0.51 -13.33
C ASP A 67 3.26 0.30 -14.51
N GLY A 68 2.05 0.87 -14.42
CA GLY A 68 1.03 0.75 -15.46
C GLY A 68 -0.36 1.14 -14.98
N ASP A 69 -1.22 1.47 -15.92
CA ASP A 69 -2.59 1.91 -15.65
C ASP A 69 -3.53 0.73 -15.35
N LYS A 70 -4.61 1.01 -14.61
CA LYS A 70 -5.69 0.05 -14.32
C LYS A 70 -5.22 -1.17 -13.55
N ALA A 71 -4.21 -0.99 -12.72
CA ALA A 71 -3.74 -2.04 -11.83
C ALA A 71 -4.78 -2.37 -10.75
N ILE A 72 -4.89 -3.65 -10.39
CA ILE A 72 -5.73 -4.12 -9.29
C ILE A 72 -4.84 -4.92 -8.33
N VAL A 73 -4.84 -4.55 -7.05
CA VAL A 73 -4.15 -5.30 -6.00
C VAL A 73 -5.16 -5.70 -4.93
N ASN A 74 -5.24 -7.00 -4.64
CA ASN A 74 -6.04 -7.56 -3.57
C ASN A 74 -5.11 -8.10 -2.48
N ASN A 75 -5.04 -7.45 -1.34
CA ASN A 75 -4.28 -7.88 -0.16
C ASN A 75 -5.25 -8.51 0.84
N ASP A 76 -5.38 -9.83 0.82
CA ASP A 76 -6.26 -10.58 1.72
C ASP A 76 -5.58 -10.91 3.06
N GLY A 77 -4.26 -11.06 3.05
CA GLY A 77 -3.47 -11.30 4.26
C GLY A 77 -3.06 -10.01 4.98
N ASP A 78 -2.64 -10.15 6.23
CA ASP A 78 -2.16 -9.01 7.02
C ASP A 78 -0.82 -8.47 6.47
N ASN A 79 -0.69 -7.15 6.43
CA ASN A 79 0.50 -6.46 5.92
C ASN A 79 1.21 -5.73 7.05
N ALA A 80 2.51 -5.96 7.19
CA ALA A 80 3.38 -5.31 8.15
C ALA A 80 4.52 -4.57 7.44
N ILE A 81 4.50 -3.24 7.49
CA ILE A 81 5.47 -2.40 6.80
C ILE A 81 6.24 -1.58 7.84
N SER A 82 7.57 -1.57 7.74
CA SER A 82 8.39 -0.87 8.74
C SER A 82 9.73 -0.37 8.17
N ASN A 83 10.40 0.48 8.94
CA ASN A 83 11.76 0.93 8.68
C ASN A 83 11.97 1.56 7.29
N GLY A 84 10.97 2.25 6.76
CA GLY A 84 11.06 2.92 5.45
C GLY A 84 10.65 2.07 4.25
N GLY A 85 10.06 0.90 4.47
CA GLY A 85 9.54 0.07 3.38
C GLY A 85 8.19 0.55 2.83
N THR A 86 7.85 0.12 1.61
CA THR A 86 6.55 0.37 0.97
C THR A 86 5.83 -0.97 0.71
N GLY A 87 4.62 -1.10 1.21
CA GLY A 87 3.83 -2.33 1.03
C GLY A 87 3.41 -2.52 -0.43
N THR A 88 2.55 -1.63 -0.92
CA THR A 88 2.09 -1.61 -2.32
C THR A 88 2.37 -0.25 -2.93
N GLN A 89 3.06 -0.22 -4.08
CA GLN A 89 3.32 0.99 -4.86
C GLN A 89 2.79 0.83 -6.28
N ILE A 90 1.97 1.79 -6.72
CA ILE A 90 1.42 1.78 -8.08
C ILE A 90 1.69 3.14 -8.74
N ASN A 91 2.35 3.11 -9.89
CA ASN A 91 2.59 4.27 -10.75
C ASN A 91 1.70 4.14 -11.99
N GLY A 92 0.50 4.72 -11.94
CA GLY A 92 -0.46 4.65 -13.04
C GLY A 92 -1.85 5.11 -12.66
N ASP A 93 -2.64 5.48 -13.65
CA ASP A 93 -4.01 5.96 -13.48
C ASP A 93 -5.01 4.79 -13.28
N GLU A 94 -6.16 5.10 -12.69
CA GLU A 94 -7.27 4.16 -12.50
C GLU A 94 -6.90 2.90 -11.67
N ALA A 95 -5.92 3.02 -10.77
CA ALA A 95 -5.51 1.94 -9.87
C ALA A 95 -6.59 1.60 -8.84
N THR A 96 -6.71 0.33 -8.48
CA THR A 96 -7.57 -0.13 -7.38
C THR A 96 -6.79 -1.00 -6.42
N VAL A 97 -6.81 -0.65 -5.12
CA VAL A 97 -6.20 -1.46 -4.06
C VAL A 97 -7.27 -1.86 -3.05
N ASN A 98 -7.41 -3.14 -2.80
CA ASN A 98 -8.31 -3.72 -1.81
C ASN A 98 -7.49 -4.32 -0.68
N ASN A 99 -7.44 -3.68 0.48
CA ASN A 99 -6.79 -4.17 1.69
C ASN A 99 -7.84 -4.83 2.60
N ASN A 100 -8.04 -6.12 2.41
CA ASN A 100 -9.01 -6.91 3.18
C ASN A 100 -8.41 -7.37 4.52
N GLY A 101 -7.10 -7.62 4.56
CA GLY A 101 -6.34 -7.88 5.78
C GLY A 101 -5.95 -6.60 6.52
N ASN A 102 -5.47 -6.75 7.75
CA ASN A 102 -5.00 -5.61 8.54
C ASN A 102 -3.70 -5.05 7.97
N THR A 103 -3.53 -3.74 8.02
CA THR A 103 -2.30 -3.07 7.61
C THR A 103 -1.68 -2.33 8.79
N THR A 104 -0.45 -2.69 9.13
CA THR A 104 0.35 -2.01 10.15
C THR A 104 1.53 -1.30 9.49
N VAL A 105 1.68 -0.02 9.74
CA VAL A 105 2.77 0.81 9.21
C VAL A 105 3.50 1.46 10.37
N ASP A 106 4.79 1.17 10.51
CA ASP A 106 5.61 1.67 11.61
C ASP A 106 6.93 2.25 11.12
N GLY A 107 7.23 3.44 11.57
CA GLY A 107 8.50 4.12 11.30
C GLY A 107 8.49 5.10 10.16
N GLN A 108 9.37 6.08 10.28
CA GLN A 108 9.52 7.17 9.32
C GLN A 108 9.85 6.65 7.91
N GLY A 109 9.15 7.16 6.91
CA GLY A 109 9.29 6.76 5.51
C GLY A 109 8.61 5.45 5.14
N SER A 110 7.97 4.77 6.10
CA SER A 110 7.16 3.58 5.79
C SER A 110 5.82 3.98 5.20
N THR A 111 5.39 3.30 4.13
CA THR A 111 4.09 3.54 3.49
C THR A 111 3.35 2.21 3.25
N GLY A 112 2.11 2.12 3.70
CA GLY A 112 1.28 0.93 3.48
C GLY A 112 0.90 0.78 2.02
N THR A 113 0.19 1.78 1.48
CA THR A 113 -0.22 1.86 0.07
C THR A 113 0.15 3.21 -0.49
N GLU A 114 0.93 3.25 -1.55
CA GLU A 114 1.35 4.45 -2.29
C GLU A 114 0.83 4.39 -3.71
N ILE A 115 0.14 5.44 -4.17
CA ILE A 115 -0.36 5.51 -5.54
C ILE A 115 -0.01 6.86 -6.15
N ALA A 116 0.70 6.84 -7.28
CA ALA A 116 0.96 8.00 -8.11
C ALA A 116 0.13 7.88 -9.39
N GLY A 117 -1.07 8.50 -9.40
CA GLY A 117 -1.99 8.44 -10.54
C GLY A 117 -3.37 8.97 -10.21
N ASN A 118 -4.11 9.32 -11.25
CA ASN A 118 -5.47 9.86 -11.13
C ASN A 118 -6.53 8.75 -11.04
N ASN A 119 -7.69 9.09 -10.48
CA ASN A 119 -8.84 8.19 -10.32
C ASN A 119 -8.49 6.90 -9.53
N ALA A 120 -7.58 6.99 -8.58
CA ALA A 120 -7.22 5.88 -7.72
C ALA A 120 -8.39 5.53 -6.77
N VAL A 121 -8.55 4.24 -6.48
CA VAL A 121 -9.53 3.74 -5.50
C VAL A 121 -8.81 2.85 -4.48
N VAL A 122 -8.94 3.16 -3.20
CA VAL A 122 -8.43 2.31 -2.13
C VAL A 122 -9.58 1.91 -1.20
N ASN A 123 -9.81 0.62 -1.06
CA ASN A 123 -10.76 0.03 -0.11
C ASN A 123 -9.97 -0.58 1.05
N GLN A 124 -10.11 -0.02 2.24
CA GLN A 124 -9.48 -0.50 3.47
C GLN A 124 -10.55 -1.17 4.34
N ASP A 125 -10.74 -2.47 4.18
CA ASP A 125 -11.73 -3.24 4.94
C ASP A 125 -11.14 -3.77 6.26
N GLY A 126 -9.85 -4.11 6.31
CA GLY A 126 -9.11 -4.42 7.53
C GLY A 126 -8.70 -3.18 8.33
N THR A 127 -8.17 -3.36 9.54
CA THR A 127 -7.67 -2.23 10.34
C THR A 127 -6.44 -1.57 9.70
N LEU A 128 -6.29 -0.27 9.92
CA LEU A 128 -5.13 0.51 9.50
C LEU A 128 -4.47 1.12 10.74
N ASP A 129 -3.33 0.56 11.14
CA ASP A 129 -2.58 1.02 12.31
C ASP A 129 -1.28 1.70 11.86
N VAL A 130 -1.12 3.00 12.15
CA VAL A 130 0.01 3.83 11.68
C VAL A 130 0.72 4.47 12.86
N SER A 131 2.04 4.31 12.92
CA SER A 131 2.89 4.83 13.99
C SER A 131 4.29 5.24 13.50
N GLY A 132 5.04 5.87 14.37
CA GLY A 132 6.46 6.17 14.14
C GLY A 132 6.76 7.12 12.99
N GLY A 133 5.79 7.91 12.51
CA GLY A 133 5.95 8.82 11.37
C GLY A 133 5.73 8.16 10.00
N GLY A 134 5.01 7.04 9.95
CA GLY A 134 4.61 6.37 8.70
C GLY A 134 3.33 6.93 8.08
N HIS A 135 3.08 6.57 6.82
CA HIS A 135 1.83 6.84 6.10
C HIS A 135 1.07 5.53 5.82
N GLY A 136 -0.20 5.48 6.19
CA GLY A 136 -1.04 4.30 5.91
C GLY A 136 -1.37 4.20 4.42
N ILE A 137 -2.04 5.22 3.90
CA ILE A 137 -2.40 5.37 2.49
C ILE A 137 -1.90 6.74 2.03
N ASP A 138 -1.12 6.78 0.96
CA ASP A 138 -0.55 8.00 0.37
C ASP A 138 -0.88 8.03 -1.13
N ILE A 139 -1.67 9.01 -1.56
CA ILE A 139 -2.11 9.12 -2.95
C ILE A 139 -1.74 10.49 -3.51
N THR A 140 -1.00 10.50 -4.62
CA THR A 140 -0.73 11.69 -5.41
C THR A 140 -1.48 11.61 -6.74
N GLY A 141 -2.52 12.44 -6.90
CA GLY A 141 -3.34 12.49 -8.12
C GLY A 141 -4.78 12.91 -7.85
N ASP A 142 -5.45 13.34 -8.90
CA ASP A 142 -6.81 13.87 -8.81
C ASP A 142 -7.87 12.77 -8.78
N SER A 143 -9.03 13.10 -8.19
CA SER A 143 -10.22 12.25 -8.17
C SER A 143 -10.00 10.90 -7.45
N ALA A 144 -9.15 10.89 -6.44
CA ALA A 144 -8.94 9.72 -5.60
C ALA A 144 -10.18 9.41 -4.74
N THR A 145 -10.45 8.14 -4.51
CA THR A 145 -11.49 7.68 -3.58
C THR A 145 -10.86 6.72 -2.57
N VAL A 146 -11.05 6.98 -1.29
CA VAL A 146 -10.64 6.08 -0.21
C VAL A 146 -11.86 5.71 0.63
N ASP A 147 -12.19 4.42 0.69
CA ASP A 147 -13.23 3.87 1.54
C ASP A 147 -12.58 3.08 2.69
N ASN A 148 -12.50 3.69 3.87
CA ASN A 148 -12.00 3.04 5.09
C ASN A 148 -13.16 2.54 5.93
N LYS A 149 -13.43 1.25 5.89
CA LYS A 149 -14.47 0.57 6.67
C LYS A 149 -13.92 -0.10 7.92
N GLY A 150 -12.64 -0.48 7.89
CA GLY A 150 -11.93 -0.94 9.06
C GLY A 150 -11.65 0.19 10.06
N GLY A 151 -11.29 -0.12 11.27
CA GLY A 151 -10.84 0.89 12.23
C GLY A 151 -9.49 1.48 11.83
N MET A 152 -9.22 2.75 12.18
CA MET A 152 -7.93 3.37 11.97
C MET A 152 -7.34 3.84 13.30
N THR A 153 -6.11 3.45 13.58
CA THR A 153 -5.34 3.95 14.73
C THR A 153 -4.11 4.70 14.20
N VAL A 154 -3.99 5.97 14.56
CA VAL A 154 -2.83 6.77 14.17
C VAL A 154 -2.19 7.37 15.41
N THR A 155 -0.94 7.04 15.65
CA THR A 155 -0.19 7.53 16.81
C THR A 155 1.16 8.11 16.39
N ASP A 156 1.63 9.03 17.20
CA ASP A 156 2.92 9.71 17.06
C ASP A 156 2.94 10.85 16.04
N PRO A 157 3.80 11.85 16.26
CA PRO A 157 3.98 12.96 15.32
C PRO A 157 4.40 12.47 13.94
N ASP A 158 3.98 13.18 12.91
CA ASP A 158 4.24 12.89 11.50
C ASP A 158 3.62 11.59 10.95
N SER A 159 2.91 10.81 11.79
CA SER A 159 2.12 9.68 11.32
C SER A 159 0.80 10.16 10.67
N ILE A 160 0.52 9.66 9.47
CA ILE A 160 -0.71 10.02 8.73
C ILE A 160 -1.43 8.73 8.30
N GLY A 161 -2.69 8.62 8.68
CA GLY A 161 -3.51 7.47 8.27
C GLY A 161 -3.79 7.49 6.78
N ILE A 162 -4.37 8.59 6.28
CA ILE A 162 -4.70 8.78 4.86
C ILE A 162 -4.19 10.16 4.44
N LEU A 163 -3.29 10.21 3.46
CA LEU A 163 -2.79 11.43 2.81
C LEU A 163 -3.21 11.43 1.35
N ILE A 164 -3.80 12.53 0.88
CA ILE A 164 -4.14 12.70 -0.53
C ILE A 164 -3.66 14.08 -0.98
N ASP A 165 -2.80 14.11 -1.99
CA ASP A 165 -2.37 15.30 -2.70
C ASP A 165 -3.02 15.33 -4.10
N GLY A 166 -4.15 16.02 -4.22
CA GLY A 166 -4.89 16.12 -5.47
C GLY A 166 -6.30 16.68 -5.29
N ASP A 167 -6.89 17.14 -6.38
CA ASP A 167 -8.22 17.73 -6.38
C ASP A 167 -9.34 16.68 -6.45
N LYS A 168 -10.53 17.04 -5.94
CA LYS A 168 -11.76 16.21 -5.99
C LYS A 168 -11.65 14.86 -5.29
N ALA A 169 -10.83 14.77 -4.26
CA ALA A 169 -10.71 13.55 -3.46
C ALA A 169 -12.00 13.27 -2.66
N ILE A 170 -12.32 12.00 -2.50
CA ILE A 170 -13.41 11.51 -1.66
C ILE A 170 -12.83 10.55 -0.60
N VAL A 171 -13.07 10.84 0.68
CA VAL A 171 -12.68 9.94 1.76
C VAL A 171 -13.90 9.59 2.60
N ASN A 172 -14.24 8.32 2.65
CA ASN A 172 -15.30 7.77 3.50
C ASN A 172 -14.65 7.00 4.65
N ASN A 173 -14.77 7.51 5.87
CA ASN A 173 -14.28 6.86 7.08
C ASN A 173 -15.46 6.32 7.87
N ASP A 174 -15.85 5.07 7.63
CA ASP A 174 -16.98 4.43 8.30
C ASP A 174 -16.57 3.65 9.56
N GLY A 175 -15.29 3.30 9.68
CA GLY A 175 -14.73 2.59 10.82
C GLY A 175 -14.45 3.50 12.02
N ASP A 176 -14.24 2.88 13.19
CA ASP A 176 -13.83 3.59 14.39
C ASP A 176 -12.39 4.10 14.25
N ASN A 177 -12.18 5.40 14.49
CA ASN A 177 -10.87 6.04 14.33
C ASN A 177 -10.34 6.52 15.68
N ALA A 178 -9.12 6.14 16.03
CA ALA A 178 -8.40 6.56 17.23
C ALA A 178 -7.10 7.28 16.85
N ILE A 179 -7.08 8.61 17.01
CA ILE A 179 -5.92 9.43 16.68
C ILE A 179 -5.34 10.01 17.97
N SER A 180 -4.05 9.88 18.19
CA SER A 180 -3.39 10.31 19.42
C SER A 180 -1.94 10.77 19.21
N ASN A 181 -1.35 11.37 20.24
CA ASN A 181 0.07 11.73 20.31
C ASN A 181 0.59 12.58 19.14
N GLY A 182 -0.27 13.37 18.51
CA GLY A 182 0.11 14.23 17.39
C GLY A 182 -0.03 13.62 16.00
N GLY A 183 -0.57 12.42 15.89
CA GLY A 183 -0.89 11.81 14.59
C GLY A 183 -2.01 12.54 13.84
N THR A 184 -2.10 12.32 12.54
CA THR A 184 -3.13 12.86 11.65
C THR A 184 -3.95 11.70 11.05
N GLY A 185 -5.26 11.69 11.28
CA GLY A 185 -6.12 10.63 10.72
C GLY A 185 -6.23 10.74 9.21
N THR A 186 -6.71 11.88 8.71
CA THR A 186 -6.86 12.14 7.27
C THR A 186 -6.38 13.55 6.93
N GLN A 187 -5.59 13.66 5.89
CA GLN A 187 -5.12 14.92 5.32
C GLN A 187 -5.38 14.94 3.82
N VAL A 188 -6.06 15.96 3.33
CA VAL A 188 -6.30 16.18 1.89
C VAL A 188 -5.77 17.55 1.53
N ASN A 189 -4.87 17.61 0.56
CA ASN A 189 -4.29 18.83 0.02
C ASN A 189 -4.77 18.99 -1.43
N GLY A 190 -5.80 19.81 -1.64
CA GLY A 190 -6.44 20.05 -2.95
C GLY A 190 -7.76 20.80 -2.78
N ASP A 191 -8.41 21.09 -3.91
CA ASP A 191 -9.70 21.84 -3.98
C ASP A 191 -10.88 20.91 -4.28
#